data_0db3124221113c86a1b9878703feeea5
#
_entry.id   0db3124221113c86a1b9878703feeea5
#
_cell.length_a   1.000
_cell.length_b   1.000
_cell.length_c   1.000
_cell.angle_alpha   90.00
_cell.angle_beta   90.00
_cell.angle_gamma   90.00
#
_symmetry.space_group_name_H-M   'P 1'
#
loop_
_entity.id
_entity.type
_entity.pdbx_description
1 polymer ?
#
loop_
_entity_poly.entity_id
_entity_poly.type
_entity_poly.pdbx_seq_one_letter_code
_entity_poly.pdbx_strand_id
1 'polypeptide(L)'
;MNIYLTSGTPEFMNSLKEKHTKEKMVVLHGEGNTVLLHETTGKTVFSTPRKYEVLDSSGELNEQGYFVLNNIPVSDEGRPIFEHRFSNRARAIENEPGFIAIRVLRPIKADTYIILTEWTGPSSFEAWQTSQAYNKAHEKRGSDEGIDQRPNIFSSASYVTTYTTAKKSEDTQ
;
A
#
# COMPACT_ATOMS: atom_id res chain seq x y z
N MET A 1 1.66 12.39 -9.27
CA MET A 1 2.32 11.09 -9.01
C MET A 1 1.29 9.99 -9.00
N ASN A 2 1.54 8.96 -9.75
CA ASN A 2 0.67 7.80 -9.83
C ASN A 2 1.43 6.53 -9.48
N ILE A 3 0.69 5.54 -8.99
CA ILE A 3 1.21 4.17 -8.83
C ILE A 3 0.33 3.25 -9.65
N TYR A 4 0.98 2.38 -10.41
CA TYR A 4 0.34 1.36 -11.24
C TYR A 4 0.75 0.00 -10.71
N LEU A 5 -0.20 -0.92 -10.62
CA LEU A 5 0.05 -2.28 -10.17
C LEU A 5 -0.39 -3.26 -11.25
N THR A 6 0.47 -4.22 -11.55
CA THR A 6 0.11 -5.32 -12.44
C THR A 6 0.59 -6.63 -11.82
N SER A 7 -0.05 -7.74 -12.17
CA SER A 7 0.23 -9.04 -11.57
C SER A 7 0.59 -10.05 -12.66
N GLY A 8 1.39 -11.02 -12.31
CA GLY A 8 1.79 -12.08 -13.21
C GLY A 8 2.73 -13.05 -12.52
N THR A 9 3.40 -13.87 -13.30
CA THR A 9 4.40 -14.78 -12.74
C THR A 9 5.62 -13.99 -12.26
N PRO A 10 6.36 -14.50 -11.27
CA PRO A 10 7.60 -13.84 -10.85
C PRO A 10 8.56 -13.59 -12.01
N GLU A 11 8.72 -14.54 -12.89
CA GLU A 11 9.61 -14.44 -14.03
C GLU A 11 9.19 -13.33 -14.98
N PHE A 12 7.88 -13.25 -15.28
CA PHE A 12 7.36 -12.22 -16.16
C PHE A 12 7.50 -10.82 -15.53
N MET A 13 7.19 -10.70 -14.23
CA MET A 13 7.31 -9.42 -13.54
C MET A 13 8.75 -8.95 -13.47
N ASN A 14 9.68 -9.84 -13.20
CA ASN A 14 11.12 -9.52 -13.22
C ASN A 14 11.59 -9.11 -14.61
N SER A 15 11.14 -9.82 -15.64
CA SER A 15 11.50 -9.48 -17.03
C SER A 15 11.00 -8.11 -17.41
N LEU A 16 9.78 -7.78 -17.02
CA LEU A 16 9.18 -6.50 -17.33
C LEU A 16 9.95 -5.36 -16.64
N LYS A 17 10.33 -5.56 -15.39
CA LYS A 17 11.15 -4.59 -14.66
C LYS A 17 12.52 -4.40 -15.33
N GLU A 18 13.17 -5.49 -15.74
CA GLU A 18 14.49 -5.42 -16.37
C GLU A 18 14.48 -4.72 -17.71
N LYS A 19 13.36 -4.77 -18.44
CA LYS A 19 13.22 -4.06 -19.70
C LYS A 19 13.14 -2.55 -19.53
N HIS A 20 12.77 -2.09 -18.34
CA HIS A 20 12.50 -0.67 -18.08
C HIS A 20 13.33 -0.17 -16.91
N THR A 21 14.65 -0.27 -17.04
CA THR A 21 15.59 0.05 -15.95
C THR A 21 15.58 1.53 -15.54
N LYS A 22 15.05 2.40 -16.39
CA LYS A 22 14.94 3.82 -16.06
C LYS A 22 13.69 4.16 -15.27
N GLU A 23 12.76 3.20 -15.17
CA GLU A 23 11.53 3.40 -14.45
C GLU A 23 11.66 2.92 -13.00
N LYS A 24 10.93 3.58 -12.11
CA LYS A 24 10.92 3.16 -10.70
C LYS A 24 9.91 2.04 -10.53
N MET A 25 10.40 0.84 -10.38
CA MET A 25 9.58 -0.36 -10.24
C MET A 25 10.07 -1.24 -9.11
N VAL A 26 9.13 -1.88 -8.43
CA VAL A 26 9.44 -2.82 -7.34
C VAL A 26 8.64 -4.10 -7.57
N VAL A 27 9.32 -5.24 -7.52
CA VAL A 27 8.66 -6.56 -7.61
C VAL A 27 8.25 -6.97 -6.20
N LEU A 28 6.96 -7.23 -6.02
CA LEU A 28 6.37 -7.59 -4.74
C LEU A 28 5.91 -9.05 -4.78
N HIS A 29 6.50 -9.88 -3.94
CA HIS A 29 6.13 -11.29 -3.85
C HIS A 29 5.17 -11.50 -2.70
N GLY A 30 3.93 -11.81 -3.01
CA GLY A 30 2.90 -12.12 -2.04
C GLY A 30 2.66 -13.61 -1.94
N GLU A 31 1.68 -13.98 -1.12
CA GLU A 31 1.28 -15.37 -1.01
C GLU A 31 0.40 -15.71 -2.21
N GLY A 32 0.93 -16.55 -3.08
CA GLY A 32 0.23 -17.00 -4.28
C GLY A 32 0.18 -16.03 -5.43
N ASN A 33 0.80 -14.84 -5.30
CA ASN A 33 0.83 -13.88 -6.40
C ASN A 33 2.07 -13.01 -6.36
N THR A 34 2.45 -12.50 -7.52
CA THR A 34 3.54 -11.53 -7.65
C THR A 34 2.99 -10.30 -8.35
N VAL A 35 3.31 -9.13 -7.80
CA VAL A 35 2.84 -7.84 -8.28
C VAL A 35 4.04 -7.00 -8.66
N LEU A 36 3.93 -6.27 -9.76
CA LEU A 36 4.94 -5.27 -10.11
C LEU A 36 4.33 -3.89 -9.88
N LEU A 37 5.03 -3.08 -9.08
CA LEU A 37 4.64 -1.72 -8.76
C LEU A 37 5.46 -0.75 -9.60
N HIS A 38 4.78 0.22 -10.23
CA HIS A 38 5.43 1.26 -11.02
C HIS A 38 4.99 2.63 -10.48
N GLU A 39 5.93 3.39 -9.94
CA GLU A 39 5.68 4.75 -9.46
C GLU A 39 6.20 5.74 -10.47
N THR A 40 5.33 6.61 -11.00
CA THR A 40 5.73 7.54 -12.04
C THR A 40 4.80 8.76 -12.10
N THR A 41 5.31 9.87 -12.58
CA THR A 41 4.49 11.04 -12.91
C THR A 41 3.99 10.97 -14.35
N GLY A 42 4.53 10.07 -15.14
CA GLY A 42 4.19 9.91 -16.56
C GLY A 42 3.29 8.73 -16.83
N LYS A 43 3.39 8.22 -18.04
CA LYS A 43 2.61 7.07 -18.48
C LYS A 43 3.27 5.79 -18.01
N THR A 44 2.44 4.78 -17.76
CA THR A 44 2.94 3.46 -17.44
C THR A 44 3.23 2.68 -18.71
N VAL A 45 4.13 1.69 -18.58
CA VAL A 45 4.42 0.73 -19.64
C VAL A 45 3.54 -0.52 -19.54
N PHE A 46 2.69 -0.60 -18.50
CA PHE A 46 1.81 -1.76 -18.29
C PHE A 46 0.62 -1.69 -19.24
N SER A 47 0.19 -2.86 -19.72
CA SER A 47 -0.95 -2.96 -20.66
C SER A 47 -2.30 -2.76 -19.97
N THR A 48 -2.52 -3.44 -18.85
CA THR A 48 -3.80 -3.44 -18.14
C THR A 48 -3.58 -3.31 -16.64
N PRO A 49 -3.02 -2.18 -16.18
CA PRO A 49 -2.73 -2.01 -14.77
C PRO A 49 -3.94 -1.58 -13.96
N ARG A 50 -3.87 -1.79 -12.66
CA ARG A 50 -4.69 -1.06 -11.71
C ARG A 50 -3.98 0.27 -11.48
N LYS A 51 -4.72 1.36 -11.61
CA LYS A 51 -4.16 2.70 -11.52
C LYS A 51 -4.61 3.40 -10.25
N TYR A 52 -3.65 4.06 -9.59
CA TYR A 52 -3.90 4.80 -8.36
C TYR A 52 -3.23 6.16 -8.44
N GLU A 53 -3.92 7.16 -7.92
CA GLU A 53 -3.34 8.49 -7.73
C GLU A 53 -2.80 8.58 -6.31
N VAL A 54 -1.59 9.12 -6.13
CA VAL A 54 -0.97 9.27 -4.82
C VAL A 54 -1.51 10.53 -4.17
N LEU A 55 -2.28 10.38 -3.09
CA LEU A 55 -2.85 11.51 -2.34
C LEU A 55 -1.90 12.06 -1.30
N ASP A 56 -1.08 11.19 -0.71
CA ASP A 56 -0.14 11.55 0.33
C ASP A 56 1.02 10.58 0.29
N SER A 57 2.22 11.08 0.60
CA SER A 57 3.42 10.25 0.55
C SER A 57 4.45 10.75 1.55
N SER A 58 5.25 9.82 2.06
CA SER A 58 6.43 10.12 2.87
C SER A 58 7.44 9.00 2.66
N GLY A 59 8.72 9.37 2.57
CA GLY A 59 9.80 8.42 2.32
C GLY A 59 9.87 7.99 0.86
N GLU A 60 10.98 7.37 0.52
CA GLU A 60 11.22 6.81 -0.80
C GLU A 60 11.02 5.32 -0.80
N LEU A 61 10.27 4.80 -1.79
CA LEU A 61 10.11 3.36 -1.93
C LEU A 61 11.44 2.73 -2.28
N ASN A 62 11.81 1.70 -1.54
CA ASN A 62 13.03 0.93 -1.75
C ASN A 62 12.74 -0.33 -2.53
N GLU A 63 13.71 -0.78 -3.31
CA GLU A 63 13.60 -2.06 -4.02
C GLU A 63 13.68 -3.27 -3.09
N GLN A 64 14.11 -3.06 -1.85
CA GLN A 64 14.21 -4.13 -0.86
C GLN A 64 13.44 -3.74 0.39
N GLY A 65 12.47 -4.54 0.76
CA GLY A 65 11.69 -4.29 1.96
C GLY A 65 10.48 -5.19 2.07
N TYR A 66 9.72 -4.93 3.10
CA TYR A 66 8.47 -5.62 3.40
C TYR A 66 7.32 -4.64 3.17
N PHE A 67 6.40 -4.99 2.30
CA PHE A 67 5.28 -4.12 1.93
C PHE A 67 3.99 -4.61 2.56
N VAL A 68 3.24 -3.67 3.12
CA VAL A 68 1.92 -3.94 3.69
C VAL A 68 0.92 -3.04 2.95
N LEU A 69 -0.09 -3.66 2.36
CA LEU A 69 -1.16 -2.97 1.67
C LEU A 69 -2.44 -3.16 2.46
N ASN A 70 -2.94 -2.07 3.04
CA ASN A 70 -4.25 -2.08 3.66
C ASN A 70 -5.25 -1.67 2.58
N ASN A 71 -6.06 -2.63 2.15
CA ASN A 71 -7.00 -2.47 1.05
C ASN A 71 -8.36 -2.11 1.64
N ILE A 72 -8.86 -0.93 1.29
CA ILE A 72 -10.04 -0.35 1.93
C ILE A 72 -11.09 -0.02 0.86
N PRO A 73 -12.11 -0.90 0.69
CA PRO A 73 -13.19 -0.61 -0.24
C PRO A 73 -14.06 0.52 0.30
N VAL A 74 -14.24 1.56 -0.49
CA VAL A 74 -14.95 2.78 -0.08
C VAL A 74 -16.09 3.04 -1.07
N SER A 75 -17.28 3.32 -0.56
CA SER A 75 -18.41 3.68 -1.41
C SER A 75 -18.17 5.04 -2.08
N ASP A 76 -18.86 5.29 -3.18
CA ASP A 76 -18.75 6.59 -3.87
C ASP A 76 -19.09 7.74 -2.92
N GLU A 77 -20.13 7.58 -2.11
CA GLU A 77 -20.54 8.60 -1.16
C GLU A 77 -19.50 8.79 -0.04
N GLY A 78 -18.78 7.75 0.30
CA GLY A 78 -17.80 7.79 1.37
C GLY A 78 -16.44 8.36 0.95
N ARG A 79 -16.17 8.47 -0.35
CA ARG A 79 -14.84 8.89 -0.82
C ARG A 79 -14.40 10.26 -0.28
N PRO A 80 -15.19 11.32 -0.35
CA PRO A 80 -14.74 12.61 0.20
C PRO A 80 -14.48 12.57 1.70
N ILE A 81 -15.29 11.84 2.44
CA ILE A 81 -15.14 11.71 3.88
C ILE A 81 -13.88 10.93 4.22
N PHE A 82 -13.65 9.82 3.52
CA PHE A 82 -12.48 9.00 3.72
C PHE A 82 -11.19 9.79 3.42
N GLU A 83 -11.16 10.50 2.29
CA GLU A 83 -9.98 11.27 1.90
C GLU A 83 -9.70 12.42 2.87
N HIS A 84 -10.75 13.10 3.35
CA HIS A 84 -10.60 14.14 4.33
C HIS A 84 -9.99 13.60 5.64
N ARG A 85 -10.47 12.45 6.07
CA ARG A 85 -9.96 11.80 7.29
C ARG A 85 -8.46 11.49 7.15
N PHE A 86 -8.03 10.98 6.01
CA PHE A 86 -6.63 10.65 5.82
C PHE A 86 -5.75 11.86 5.56
N SER A 87 -6.28 12.98 5.07
CA SER A 87 -5.50 14.20 4.91
C SER A 87 -5.06 14.77 6.26
N ASN A 88 -5.79 14.45 7.33
CA ASN A 88 -5.49 14.90 8.69
C ASN A 88 -4.92 13.78 9.55
N ARG A 89 -4.38 12.72 8.95
CA ARG A 89 -3.85 11.59 9.70
C ARG A 89 -2.67 11.97 10.59
N ALA A 90 -2.55 11.29 11.71
CA ALA A 90 -1.37 11.41 12.55
C ALA A 90 -0.17 10.80 11.83
N ARG A 91 0.98 11.48 11.86
CA ARG A 91 2.18 11.04 11.14
C ARG A 91 3.16 10.29 12.05
N ALA A 92 2.67 9.75 13.16
CA ALA A 92 3.52 9.05 14.12
C ALA A 92 4.20 7.81 13.51
N ILE A 93 3.57 7.17 12.52
CA ILE A 93 4.12 6.00 11.84
C ILE A 93 5.48 6.30 11.20
N GLU A 94 5.68 7.54 10.74
CA GLU A 94 6.89 7.92 10.03
C GLU A 94 8.13 7.95 10.93
N ASN A 95 7.93 7.92 12.24
CA ASN A 95 9.03 7.90 13.22
C ASN A 95 9.29 6.51 13.80
N GLU A 96 8.55 5.49 13.34
CA GLU A 96 8.73 4.15 13.87
C GLU A 96 9.99 3.48 13.32
N PRO A 97 10.70 2.72 14.18
CA PRO A 97 11.88 2.00 13.70
C PRO A 97 11.53 1.05 12.58
N GLY A 98 12.34 1.09 11.52
CA GLY A 98 12.13 0.24 10.36
C GLY A 98 11.13 0.74 9.34
N PHE A 99 10.48 1.87 9.60
CA PHE A 99 9.61 2.50 8.60
C PHE A 99 10.47 3.03 7.43
N ILE A 100 10.02 2.74 6.20
CA ILE A 100 10.70 3.22 4.99
C ILE A 100 9.85 4.26 4.27
N ALA A 101 8.60 3.92 3.96
CA ALA A 101 7.76 4.81 3.14
C ALA A 101 6.28 4.51 3.33
N ILE A 102 5.46 5.52 3.02
CA ILE A 102 4.00 5.37 2.97
C ILE A 102 3.47 6.04 1.71
N ARG A 103 2.42 5.44 1.14
CA ARG A 103 1.65 6.01 0.03
C ARG A 103 0.18 5.80 0.29
N VAL A 104 -0.60 6.89 0.25
CA VAL A 104 -2.06 6.83 0.33
C VAL A 104 -2.58 6.88 -1.10
N LEU A 105 -3.25 5.84 -1.54
CA LEU A 105 -3.58 5.63 -2.96
C LEU A 105 -5.08 5.68 -3.20
N ARG A 106 -5.49 6.59 -4.10
CA ARG A 106 -6.87 6.71 -4.58
C ARG A 106 -7.02 5.85 -5.84
N PRO A 107 -7.97 4.90 -5.86
CA PRO A 107 -8.17 4.09 -7.06
C PRO A 107 -8.81 4.91 -8.19
N ILE A 108 -8.40 4.62 -9.41
CA ILE A 108 -9.00 5.17 -10.62
C ILE A 108 -9.86 4.07 -11.25
N LYS A 109 -11.17 4.32 -11.40
CA LYS A 109 -12.15 3.37 -11.94
C LYS A 109 -12.34 2.12 -11.09
N ALA A 110 -12.15 2.26 -9.77
CA ALA A 110 -12.36 1.17 -8.80
C ALA A 110 -12.73 1.78 -7.46
N ASP A 111 -13.11 0.95 -6.51
CA ASP A 111 -13.59 1.44 -5.21
C ASP A 111 -12.57 1.25 -4.07
N THR A 112 -11.51 0.48 -4.28
CA THR A 112 -10.63 0.07 -3.20
C THR A 112 -9.39 0.96 -3.10
N TYR A 113 -9.37 1.77 -2.04
CA TYR A 113 -8.19 2.56 -1.67
C TYR A 113 -7.11 1.64 -1.10
N ILE A 114 -5.87 2.06 -1.20
CA ILE A 114 -4.75 1.33 -0.61
C ILE A 114 -3.93 2.29 0.25
N ILE A 115 -3.70 1.89 1.50
CA ILE A 115 -2.66 2.51 2.32
C ILE A 115 -1.47 1.57 2.25
N LEU A 116 -0.47 1.97 1.50
CA LEU A 116 0.73 1.16 1.26
C LEU A 116 1.83 1.65 2.19
N THR A 117 2.43 0.74 2.94
CA THR A 117 3.61 1.05 3.75
C THR A 117 4.71 0.07 3.44
N GLU A 118 5.94 0.58 3.48
CA GLU A 118 7.13 -0.26 3.32
C GLU A 118 7.96 -0.20 4.59
N TRP A 119 8.46 -1.37 5.00
CA TRP A 119 9.21 -1.59 6.23
C TRP A 119 10.49 -2.37 5.92
N THR A 120 11.48 -2.28 6.82
CA THR A 120 12.70 -3.05 6.66
C THR A 120 12.46 -4.55 6.78
N GLY A 121 11.40 -4.96 7.47
CA GLY A 121 11.02 -6.36 7.59
C GLY A 121 9.70 -6.52 8.33
N PRO A 122 9.16 -7.75 8.38
CA PRO A 122 7.87 -7.98 9.05
C PRO A 122 7.89 -7.65 10.53
N SER A 123 9.02 -7.83 11.22
CA SER A 123 9.09 -7.54 12.64
C SER A 123 8.90 -6.05 12.95
N SER A 124 9.35 -5.18 12.06
CA SER A 124 9.15 -3.73 12.24
C SER A 124 7.68 -3.36 12.14
N PHE A 125 6.95 -3.95 11.20
CA PHE A 125 5.52 -3.72 11.06
C PHE A 125 4.76 -4.27 12.28
N GLU A 126 5.11 -5.46 12.75
CA GLU A 126 4.49 -6.07 13.93
C GLU A 126 4.73 -5.22 15.17
N ALA A 127 5.94 -4.71 15.33
CA ALA A 127 6.27 -3.83 16.45
C ALA A 127 5.43 -2.56 16.42
N TRP A 128 5.22 -1.99 15.23
CA TRP A 128 4.37 -0.82 15.09
C TRP A 128 2.92 -1.11 15.49
N GLN A 129 2.41 -2.28 15.09
CA GLN A 129 1.03 -2.66 15.42
C GLN A 129 0.80 -2.72 16.94
N THR A 130 1.82 -3.02 17.71
CA THR A 130 1.72 -3.11 19.16
C THR A 130 2.21 -1.84 19.85
N SER A 131 2.67 -0.84 19.10
CA SER A 131 3.26 0.39 19.64
C SER A 131 2.20 1.38 20.13
N GLN A 132 2.63 2.34 20.92
CA GLN A 132 1.80 3.46 21.35
C GLN A 132 1.32 4.29 20.17
N ALA A 133 2.15 4.45 19.15
CA ALA A 133 1.79 5.20 17.96
C ALA A 133 0.61 4.56 17.22
N TYR A 134 0.65 3.22 17.09
CA TYR A 134 -0.46 2.50 16.48
C TYR A 134 -1.74 2.68 17.29
N ASN A 135 -1.67 2.45 18.60
CA ASN A 135 -2.82 2.59 19.49
C ASN A 135 -3.40 4.01 19.43
N LYS A 136 -2.54 5.01 19.43
CA LYS A 136 -2.96 6.40 19.35
C LYS A 136 -3.62 6.73 18.02
N ALA A 137 -3.08 6.25 16.92
CA ALA A 137 -3.63 6.49 15.59
C ALA A 137 -5.01 5.85 15.41
N HIS A 138 -5.32 4.79 16.16
CA HIS A 138 -6.55 4.03 16.05
C HIS A 138 -7.49 4.20 17.25
N GLU A 139 -7.19 5.11 18.17
CA GLU A 139 -7.99 5.26 19.39
C GLU A 139 -9.42 5.69 19.15
N LYS A 140 -9.71 6.35 18.03
CA LYS A 140 -11.05 6.78 17.67
C LYS A 140 -11.85 5.71 16.93
N ARG A 141 -11.23 4.61 16.62
CA ARG A 141 -11.89 3.50 15.94
C ARG A 141 -12.94 2.91 16.88
N GLY A 142 -14.15 2.70 16.37
CA GLY A 142 -15.25 2.21 17.18
C GLY A 142 -16.00 3.28 17.95
N SER A 143 -15.58 4.56 17.87
CA SER A 143 -16.29 5.68 18.50
C SER A 143 -17.15 6.41 17.46
N ASP A 144 -18.05 7.29 17.92
CA ASP A 144 -18.90 8.06 17.02
C ASP A 144 -18.12 8.95 16.07
N GLU A 145 -16.90 9.32 16.45
CA GLU A 145 -16.01 10.10 15.60
C GLU A 145 -15.24 9.21 14.61
N GLY A 146 -15.23 7.92 14.83
CA GLY A 146 -14.53 6.98 13.99
C GLY A 146 -15.22 6.77 12.66
N ILE A 147 -14.45 6.79 11.56
CA ILE A 147 -15.00 6.64 10.22
C ILE A 147 -15.62 5.25 10.01
N ASP A 148 -15.11 4.24 10.72
CA ASP A 148 -15.61 2.87 10.65
C ASP A 148 -16.99 2.69 11.28
N GLN A 149 -17.50 3.71 11.98
CA GLN A 149 -18.86 3.68 12.55
C GLN A 149 -19.90 4.22 11.58
N ARG A 150 -19.50 4.70 10.41
CA ARG A 150 -20.41 5.26 9.42
C ARG A 150 -20.73 4.22 8.36
N PRO A 151 -21.96 3.67 8.33
CA PRO A 151 -22.27 2.50 7.50
C PRO A 151 -22.20 2.75 5.99
N ASN A 152 -22.28 4.02 5.54
CA ASN A 152 -22.33 4.34 4.12
C ASN A 152 -20.96 4.63 3.52
N ILE A 153 -19.87 4.61 4.31
CA ILE A 153 -18.54 4.97 3.82
C ILE A 153 -17.88 3.78 3.12
N PHE A 154 -18.03 2.58 3.68
CA PHE A 154 -17.35 1.41 3.16
C PHE A 154 -18.29 0.52 2.37
N SER A 155 -17.85 0.09 1.18
CA SER A 155 -18.62 -0.83 0.35
C SER A 155 -18.46 -2.28 0.78
N SER A 156 -17.35 -2.62 1.44
CA SER A 156 -17.11 -3.92 2.04
C SER A 156 -16.00 -3.81 3.08
N ALA A 157 -15.68 -4.92 3.75
CA ALA A 157 -14.66 -4.94 4.79
C ALA A 157 -13.27 -4.72 4.21
N SER A 158 -12.42 -4.00 4.94
CA SER A 158 -11.02 -3.82 4.56
C SER A 158 -10.23 -5.12 4.82
N TYR A 159 -9.14 -5.28 4.10
CA TYR A 159 -8.27 -6.45 4.26
C TYR A 159 -6.83 -6.07 3.99
N VAL A 160 -5.90 -6.82 4.61
CA VAL A 160 -4.46 -6.55 4.51
C VAL A 160 -3.81 -7.61 3.66
N THR A 161 -2.97 -7.17 2.71
CA THR A 161 -2.10 -8.05 1.94
C THR A 161 -0.66 -7.66 2.19
N THR A 162 0.22 -8.64 2.28
CA THR A 162 1.64 -8.40 2.57
C THR A 162 2.51 -9.02 1.49
N TYR A 163 3.66 -8.37 1.26
CA TYR A 163 4.56 -8.77 0.18
C TYR A 163 6.01 -8.58 0.64
N THR A 164 6.90 -9.38 0.09
CA THR A 164 8.33 -9.18 0.26
C THR A 164 8.97 -8.92 -1.10
N THR A 165 10.06 -8.19 -1.12
CA THR A 165 10.83 -7.98 -2.34
C THR A 165 11.81 -9.11 -2.58
N ALA A 166 12.15 -9.86 -1.52
CA ALA A 166 13.00 -11.03 -1.64
C ALA A 166 12.19 -12.17 -2.23
N LYS A 167 12.65 -12.72 -3.36
CA LYS A 167 12.02 -13.88 -3.95
C LYS A 167 12.05 -15.00 -2.92
N LYS A 168 10.88 -15.63 -2.68
CA LYS A 168 10.81 -16.81 -1.84
C LYS A 168 11.64 -17.88 -2.52
N SER A 169 12.80 -18.18 -1.94
CA SER A 169 13.72 -19.12 -2.54
C SER A 169 13.31 -20.55 -2.23
N GLU A 170 13.24 -21.37 -3.26
CA GLU A 170 13.06 -22.81 -3.04
C GLU A 170 14.26 -23.41 -2.33
N ASP A 171 15.38 -22.71 -2.36
CA ASP A 171 16.60 -23.12 -1.69
C ASP A 171 16.52 -23.04 -0.19
N THR A 172 15.51 -22.34 0.34
CA THR A 172 15.28 -22.26 1.79
C THR A 172 14.46 -23.39 2.33
N GLN A 173 14.14 -24.33 1.49
CA GLN A 173 13.36 -25.50 1.86
C GLN A 173 14.12 -26.42 2.81
#